data_38710413fef08e083163381d6d687e1f
#
_entry.id   38710413fef08e083163381d6d687e1f
#
_cell.length_a   1.000
_cell.length_b   1.000
_cell.length_c   1.000
_cell.angle_alpha   90.00
_cell.angle_beta   90.00
_cell.angle_gamma   90.00
#
_symmetry.space_group_name_H-M   'P 1'
#
loop_
_entity.id
_entity.type
_entity.pdbx_description
1 polymer ?
#
loop_
_entity_poly.entity_id
_entity_poly.type
_entity_poly.pdbx_seq_one_letter_code
_entity_poly.pdbx_strand_id
1 'polypeptide(L)'
;LNSLEDKKKRFESFFLINHPTKVNISVVDAEQATQSMEEFESNMPYAFKIAAELSESESQALKPLRSMGEKLEGLVNYLQLQARKIDLMMSYILIQQDDENKRAEAVKFGGGGIIVSQTSPMEIGILAEVKIFLEKEAAAIYCLAEVIEVDIADDLYHVSYVYTHIRDQDQELLVRASLHLQTSQLRNR
;
A
#
# COMPACT_ATOMS: atom_id res chain seq x y z
N LEU A 1 -21.31 -1.13 -10.62
CA LEU A 1 -20.95 -2.16 -11.61
C LEU A 1 -19.93 -1.55 -12.55
N ASN A 2 -18.64 -1.56 -12.16
CA ASN A 2 -17.60 -1.03 -13.04
C ASN A 2 -17.25 -2.12 -14.07
N SER A 3 -17.42 -1.82 -15.35
CA SER A 3 -16.96 -2.70 -16.42
C SER A 3 -15.43 -2.87 -16.35
N LEU A 4 -14.88 -3.91 -16.99
CA LEU A 4 -13.44 -4.10 -17.10
C LEU A 4 -12.73 -2.85 -17.69
N GLU A 5 -13.39 -2.17 -18.64
CA GLU A 5 -12.89 -0.92 -19.23
C GLU A 5 -12.81 0.22 -18.22
N ASP A 6 -13.80 0.37 -17.33
CA ASP A 6 -13.77 1.39 -16.27
C ASP A 6 -12.64 1.11 -15.27
N LYS A 7 -12.43 -0.16 -14.93
CA LYS A 7 -11.33 -0.58 -14.06
C LYS A 7 -9.95 -0.30 -14.69
N LYS A 8 -9.77 -0.59 -15.99
CA LYS A 8 -8.56 -0.25 -16.72
C LYS A 8 -8.32 1.27 -16.77
N LYS A 9 -9.34 2.07 -17.05
CA LYS A 9 -9.25 3.53 -17.01
C LYS A 9 -8.84 4.04 -15.62
N ARG A 10 -9.42 3.49 -14.56
CA ARG A 10 -9.04 3.85 -13.18
C ARG A 10 -7.58 3.48 -12.90
N PHE A 11 -7.14 2.32 -13.31
CA PHE A 11 -5.75 1.88 -13.16
C PHE A 11 -4.79 2.82 -13.89
N GLU A 12 -5.07 3.18 -15.14
CA GLU A 12 -4.28 4.07 -15.99
C GLU A 12 -4.31 5.54 -15.53
N SER A 13 -5.32 5.96 -14.77
CA SER A 13 -5.44 7.33 -14.27
C SER A 13 -4.39 7.69 -13.20
N PHE A 14 -3.73 6.70 -12.63
CA PHE A 14 -2.67 6.89 -11.65
C PHE A 14 -1.30 6.57 -12.25
N PHE A 15 -0.32 7.36 -11.84
CA PHE A 15 1.08 7.08 -12.18
C PHE A 15 1.54 5.80 -11.46
N LEU A 16 2.21 4.92 -12.20
CA LEU A 16 2.86 3.73 -11.67
C LEU A 16 4.38 3.89 -11.72
N ILE A 17 5.03 3.77 -10.57
CA ILE A 17 6.49 3.78 -10.47
C ILE A 17 7.06 2.39 -10.75
N ASN A 18 8.09 2.30 -11.56
CA ASN A 18 8.87 1.09 -11.74
C ASN A 18 9.84 0.93 -10.57
N HIS A 19 9.50 0.08 -9.62
CA HIS A 19 10.29 -0.19 -8.42
C HIS A 19 9.94 -1.57 -7.86
N PRO A 20 10.93 -2.47 -7.68
CA PRO A 20 10.72 -3.75 -7.04
C PRO A 20 10.19 -3.55 -5.63
N THR A 21 9.07 -4.17 -5.32
CA THR A 21 8.41 -4.01 -4.01
C THR A 21 7.89 -5.36 -3.54
N LYS A 22 8.19 -5.72 -2.29
CA LYS A 22 7.71 -6.95 -1.70
C LYS A 22 6.21 -6.89 -1.46
N VAL A 23 5.50 -7.94 -1.87
CA VAL A 23 4.07 -8.08 -1.65
C VAL A 23 3.71 -9.49 -1.21
N ASN A 24 2.58 -9.65 -0.54
CA ASN A 24 1.91 -10.94 -0.40
C ASN A 24 0.61 -10.89 -1.20
N ILE A 25 0.33 -11.95 -1.95
CA ILE A 25 -0.88 -12.13 -2.75
C ILE A 25 -1.59 -13.40 -2.31
N SER A 26 -2.89 -13.28 -2.05
CA SER A 26 -3.74 -14.40 -1.66
C SER A 26 -5.08 -14.27 -2.38
N VAL A 27 -5.46 -15.25 -3.18
CA VAL A 27 -6.79 -15.28 -3.81
C VAL A 27 -7.85 -15.32 -2.70
N VAL A 28 -8.89 -14.53 -2.86
CA VAL A 28 -10.00 -14.43 -1.90
C VAL A 28 -11.27 -15.08 -2.45
N ASP A 29 -12.12 -15.56 -1.54
CA ASP A 29 -13.40 -16.19 -1.90
C ASP A 29 -14.43 -15.16 -2.37
N ALA A 30 -15.46 -15.64 -3.08
CA ALA A 30 -16.51 -14.79 -3.64
C ALA A 30 -17.27 -13.97 -2.58
N GLU A 31 -17.36 -14.44 -1.32
CA GLU A 31 -17.98 -13.70 -0.23
C GLU A 31 -17.19 -12.43 0.13
N GLN A 32 -15.86 -12.52 0.15
CA GLN A 32 -14.98 -11.36 0.40
C GLN A 32 -15.01 -10.37 -0.78
N ALA A 33 -15.32 -10.86 -1.97
CA ALA A 33 -15.42 -10.05 -3.18
C ALA A 33 -16.57 -9.04 -3.16
N THR A 34 -17.63 -9.33 -2.41
CA THR A 34 -18.88 -8.53 -2.37
C THR A 34 -19.01 -7.68 -1.11
N GLN A 35 -18.01 -7.69 -0.22
CA GLN A 35 -18.05 -6.93 1.03
C GLN A 35 -18.09 -5.42 0.80
N SER A 36 -18.74 -4.70 1.70
CA SER A 36 -18.70 -3.24 1.74
C SER A 36 -17.33 -2.73 2.24
N MET A 37 -17.07 -1.44 2.06
CA MET A 37 -15.85 -0.82 2.59
C MET A 37 -15.77 -0.93 4.12
N GLU A 38 -16.91 -0.80 4.82
CA GLU A 38 -17.00 -0.97 6.27
C GLU A 38 -16.66 -2.40 6.72
N GLU A 39 -17.16 -3.40 5.99
CA GLU A 39 -16.85 -4.82 6.25
C GLU A 39 -15.38 -5.13 5.97
N PHE A 40 -14.82 -4.59 4.88
CA PHE A 40 -13.41 -4.69 4.56
C PHE A 40 -12.53 -4.13 5.69
N GLU A 41 -12.81 -2.93 6.17
CA GLU A 41 -12.07 -2.32 7.28
C GLU A 41 -12.25 -3.10 8.60
N SER A 42 -13.46 -3.63 8.83
CA SER A 42 -13.73 -4.48 10.00
C SER A 42 -12.95 -5.80 9.97
N ASN A 43 -12.76 -6.38 8.79
CA ASN A 43 -12.08 -7.66 8.60
C ASN A 43 -10.56 -7.53 8.41
N MET A 44 -10.05 -6.30 8.26
CA MET A 44 -8.63 -6.03 8.10
C MET A 44 -7.81 -6.59 9.28
N PRO A 45 -6.63 -7.19 9.03
CA PRO A 45 -5.77 -7.67 10.12
C PRO A 45 -5.40 -6.55 11.08
N TYR A 46 -5.43 -6.87 12.38
CA TYR A 46 -5.32 -5.88 13.47
C TYR A 46 -4.06 -5.00 13.41
N ALA A 47 -2.93 -5.57 12.97
CA ALA A 47 -1.70 -4.80 12.81
C ALA A 47 -1.83 -3.62 11.84
N PHE A 48 -2.58 -3.80 10.73
CA PHE A 48 -2.81 -2.73 9.76
C PHE A 48 -3.81 -1.68 10.27
N LYS A 49 -4.79 -2.08 11.12
CA LYS A 49 -5.70 -1.14 11.79
C LYS A 49 -4.95 -0.22 12.73
N ILE A 50 -4.15 -0.79 13.65
CA ILE A 50 -3.37 -0.01 14.63
C ILE A 50 -2.39 0.91 13.93
N ALA A 51 -1.68 0.46 12.89
CA ALA A 51 -0.74 1.30 12.17
C ALA A 51 -1.40 2.55 11.60
N ALA A 52 -2.61 2.42 11.08
CA ALA A 52 -3.39 3.54 10.56
C ALA A 52 -3.83 4.52 11.66
N GLU A 53 -4.39 4.01 12.74
CA GLU A 53 -4.85 4.83 13.88
C GLU A 53 -3.70 5.61 14.50
N LEU A 54 -2.52 5.01 14.63
CA LEU A 54 -1.33 5.68 15.15
C LEU A 54 -0.87 6.81 14.23
N SER A 55 -0.80 6.56 12.92
CA SER A 55 -0.37 7.56 11.94
C SER A 55 -1.32 8.75 11.88
N GLU A 56 -2.64 8.52 11.95
CA GLU A 56 -3.64 9.59 11.95
C GLU A 56 -3.57 10.42 13.24
N SER A 57 -3.53 9.77 14.41
CA SER A 57 -3.46 10.42 15.71
C SER A 57 -2.22 11.30 15.84
N GLU A 58 -1.06 10.85 15.37
CA GLU A 58 0.18 11.61 15.38
C GLU A 58 0.09 12.86 14.49
N SER A 59 -0.41 12.70 13.27
CA SER A 59 -0.57 13.80 12.34
C SER A 59 -1.46 14.92 12.89
N GLN A 60 -2.54 14.57 13.58
CA GLN A 60 -3.45 15.52 14.21
C GLN A 60 -2.83 16.21 15.44
N ALA A 61 -2.12 15.46 16.29
CA ALA A 61 -1.54 15.99 17.53
C ALA A 61 -0.37 16.95 17.29
N LEU A 62 0.45 16.73 16.27
CA LEU A 62 1.64 17.54 16.00
C LEU A 62 1.33 18.86 15.26
N LYS A 63 0.24 18.94 14.51
CA LYS A 63 -0.12 20.15 13.75
C LYS A 63 -0.20 21.44 14.61
N PRO A 64 -0.91 21.46 15.76
CA PRO A 64 -0.99 22.65 16.61
C PRO A 64 0.36 23.03 17.23
N LEU A 65 1.19 22.04 17.59
CA LEU A 65 2.46 22.27 18.27
C LEU A 65 3.51 22.94 17.38
N ARG A 66 3.48 22.66 16.06
CA ARG A 66 4.37 23.29 15.09
C ARG A 66 4.19 24.80 14.97
N SER A 67 3.01 25.32 15.31
CA SER A 67 2.68 26.75 15.24
C SER A 67 3.07 27.55 16.51
N MET A 68 3.50 26.88 17.58
CA MET A 68 3.74 27.53 18.89
C MET A 68 5.11 28.17 19.09
N GLY A 69 5.95 28.22 18.05
CA GLY A 69 7.21 28.99 18.03
C GLY A 69 8.39 28.35 18.76
N GLU A 70 9.53 29.04 18.75
CA GLU A 70 10.85 28.57 19.20
C GLU A 70 10.91 28.08 20.67
N LYS A 71 10.04 28.57 21.54
CA LYS A 71 10.04 28.19 22.97
C LYS A 71 9.69 26.72 23.23
N LEU A 72 9.02 26.05 22.27
CA LEU A 72 8.63 24.64 22.39
C LEU A 72 9.42 23.70 21.47
N GLU A 73 10.43 24.21 20.76
CA GLU A 73 11.20 23.43 19.79
C GLU A 73 11.80 22.14 20.42
N GLY A 74 12.35 22.24 21.61
CA GLY A 74 12.87 21.07 22.33
C GLY A 74 11.81 20.02 22.65
N LEU A 75 10.60 20.44 23.00
CA LEU A 75 9.48 19.53 23.26
C LEU A 75 8.97 18.89 21.97
N VAL A 76 8.82 19.70 20.91
CA VAL A 76 8.41 19.21 19.58
C VAL A 76 9.40 18.17 19.05
N ASN A 77 10.71 18.45 19.16
CA ASN A 77 11.77 17.52 18.75
C ASN A 77 11.71 16.21 19.57
N TYR A 78 11.47 16.29 20.87
CA TYR A 78 11.33 15.11 21.72
C TYR A 78 10.10 14.26 21.31
N LEU A 79 8.96 14.90 21.08
CA LEU A 79 7.73 14.21 20.62
C LEU A 79 7.92 13.54 19.26
N GLN A 80 8.59 14.22 18.31
CA GLN A 80 8.93 13.64 17.02
C GLN A 80 9.85 12.42 17.15
N LEU A 81 10.80 12.45 18.11
CA LEU A 81 11.65 11.30 18.38
C LEU A 81 10.85 10.12 18.96
N GLN A 82 9.86 10.38 19.84
CA GLN A 82 8.99 9.33 20.36
C GLN A 82 8.09 8.72 19.25
N ALA A 83 7.51 9.58 18.42
CA ALA A 83 6.74 9.15 17.26
C ALA A 83 7.57 8.24 16.35
N ARG A 84 8.78 8.64 15.99
CA ARG A 84 9.67 7.80 15.18
C ARG A 84 10.01 6.45 15.82
N LYS A 85 10.12 6.37 17.15
CA LYS A 85 10.32 5.09 17.83
C LYS A 85 9.09 4.18 17.68
N ILE A 86 7.90 4.75 17.77
CA ILE A 86 6.63 4.02 17.58
C ILE A 86 6.54 3.52 16.14
N ASP A 87 6.84 4.35 15.15
CA ASP A 87 6.87 3.95 13.74
C ASP A 87 7.82 2.78 13.48
N LEU A 88 9.01 2.79 14.08
CA LEU A 88 9.96 1.70 13.97
C LEU A 88 9.44 0.40 14.59
N MET A 89 8.75 0.48 15.72
CA MET A 89 8.12 -0.70 16.34
C MET A 89 6.95 -1.22 15.50
N MET A 90 6.11 -0.33 14.97
CA MET A 90 5.02 -0.71 14.08
C MET A 90 5.52 -1.32 12.77
N SER A 91 6.57 -0.76 12.20
CA SER A 91 7.25 -1.30 11.02
C SER A 91 7.71 -2.75 11.25
N TYR A 92 8.30 -3.04 12.41
CA TYR A 92 8.68 -4.39 12.79
C TYR A 92 7.47 -5.33 12.91
N ILE A 93 6.37 -4.88 13.52
CA ILE A 93 5.13 -5.65 13.65
C ILE A 93 4.51 -5.93 12.26
N LEU A 94 4.51 -4.93 11.36
CA LEU A 94 3.99 -5.07 10.01
C LEU A 94 4.82 -6.05 9.16
N ILE A 95 6.16 -6.06 9.33
CA ILE A 95 7.02 -7.03 8.65
C ILE A 95 6.70 -8.47 9.08
N GLN A 96 6.24 -8.69 10.32
CA GLN A 96 5.80 -10.02 10.78
C GLN A 96 4.49 -10.49 10.09
N GLN A 97 3.78 -9.61 9.38
CA GLN A 97 2.62 -9.97 8.57
C GLN A 97 3.00 -10.55 7.20
N ASP A 98 4.28 -10.55 6.85
CA ASP A 98 4.80 -11.14 5.62
C ASP A 98 4.74 -12.68 5.70
N ASP A 99 3.98 -13.28 4.80
CA ASP A 99 3.85 -14.74 4.67
C ASP A 99 4.72 -15.21 3.50
N GLU A 100 5.75 -16.00 3.82
CA GLU A 100 6.70 -16.50 2.83
C GLU A 100 6.05 -17.30 1.70
N ASN A 101 4.94 -18.02 2.00
CA ASN A 101 4.23 -18.83 1.01
C ASN A 101 3.39 -17.99 0.03
N LYS A 102 3.11 -16.73 0.38
CA LYS A 102 2.29 -15.79 -0.42
C LYS A 102 3.14 -14.69 -1.03
N ARG A 103 4.46 -14.73 -0.82
CA ARG A 103 5.39 -13.70 -1.25
C ARG A 103 5.52 -13.66 -2.75
N ALA A 104 5.40 -12.46 -3.30
CA ALA A 104 5.67 -12.13 -4.69
C ALA A 104 6.39 -10.79 -4.78
N GLU A 105 6.86 -10.43 -5.97
CA GLU A 105 7.47 -9.15 -6.24
C GLU A 105 6.60 -8.33 -7.19
N ALA A 106 6.23 -7.14 -6.75
CA ALA A 106 5.65 -6.15 -7.64
C ALA A 106 6.77 -5.48 -8.44
N VAL A 107 6.59 -5.36 -9.74
CA VAL A 107 7.49 -4.63 -10.63
C VAL A 107 7.13 -3.17 -10.77
N LYS A 108 5.84 -2.83 -10.59
CA LYS A 108 5.33 -1.45 -10.57
C LYS A 108 4.21 -1.31 -9.54
N PHE A 109 4.11 -0.13 -8.95
CA PHE A 109 2.97 0.22 -8.10
C PHE A 109 2.62 1.71 -8.16
N GLY A 110 1.41 2.06 -7.75
CA GLY A 110 0.93 3.44 -7.62
C GLY A 110 -0.40 3.51 -6.90
N GLY A 111 -1.08 4.66 -6.94
CA GLY A 111 -2.36 4.84 -6.25
C GLY A 111 -3.54 4.06 -6.86
N GLY A 112 -3.46 3.67 -8.12
CA GLY A 112 -4.54 2.94 -8.81
C GLY A 112 -4.44 1.43 -8.77
N GLY A 113 -3.22 0.89 -8.57
CA GLY A 113 -2.99 -0.54 -8.62
C GLY A 113 -1.53 -0.91 -8.62
N ILE A 114 -1.26 -2.17 -8.94
CA ILE A 114 0.04 -2.80 -8.84
C ILE A 114 0.22 -3.83 -9.97
N ILE A 115 1.44 -3.97 -10.47
CA ILE A 115 1.82 -5.02 -11.42
C ILE A 115 2.78 -5.98 -10.71
N VAL A 116 2.40 -7.24 -10.64
CA VAL A 116 3.16 -8.28 -9.91
C VAL A 116 3.70 -9.31 -10.87
N SER A 117 4.97 -9.66 -10.71
CA SER A 117 5.61 -10.74 -11.44
C SER A 117 5.32 -12.08 -10.78
N GLN A 118 4.79 -13.04 -11.53
CA GLN A 118 4.36 -14.35 -11.03
C GLN A 118 4.78 -15.46 -11.99
N THR A 119 4.97 -16.68 -11.45
CA THR A 119 5.34 -17.87 -12.23
C THR A 119 4.13 -18.53 -12.89
N SER A 120 2.92 -18.22 -12.45
CA SER A 120 1.67 -18.80 -12.96
C SER A 120 0.71 -17.68 -13.41
N PRO A 121 -0.04 -17.88 -14.49
CA PRO A 121 -1.05 -16.92 -14.92
C PRO A 121 -2.20 -16.86 -13.93
N MET A 122 -2.85 -15.71 -13.87
CA MET A 122 -4.10 -15.50 -13.14
C MET A 122 -5.22 -15.22 -14.12
N GLU A 123 -6.44 -15.62 -13.80
CA GLU A 123 -7.61 -15.29 -14.62
C GLU A 123 -8.06 -13.84 -14.35
N ILE A 124 -8.45 -13.13 -15.41
CA ILE A 124 -9.01 -11.77 -15.29
C ILE A 124 -10.32 -11.84 -14.48
N GLY A 125 -10.47 -10.90 -13.56
CA GLY A 125 -11.61 -10.83 -12.65
C GLY A 125 -11.41 -11.54 -11.31
N ILE A 126 -10.32 -12.29 -11.13
CA ILE A 126 -9.98 -12.86 -9.82
C ILE A 126 -9.66 -11.73 -8.83
N LEU A 127 -10.25 -11.83 -7.65
CA LEU A 127 -9.94 -10.98 -6.52
C LEU A 127 -8.85 -11.59 -5.63
N ALA A 128 -7.96 -10.73 -5.16
CA ALA A 128 -6.89 -11.09 -4.25
C ALA A 128 -6.78 -10.10 -3.10
N GLU A 129 -6.50 -10.62 -1.92
CA GLU A 129 -5.92 -9.87 -0.81
C GLU A 129 -4.48 -9.55 -1.15
N VAL A 130 -4.10 -8.29 -1.01
CA VAL A 130 -2.75 -7.80 -1.29
C VAL A 130 -2.21 -7.07 -0.08
N LYS A 131 -1.04 -7.50 0.40
CA LYS A 131 -0.24 -6.76 1.38
C LYS A 131 0.98 -6.20 0.67
N ILE A 132 1.19 -4.89 0.76
CA ILE A 132 2.30 -4.18 0.10
C ILE A 132 3.23 -3.66 1.20
N PHE A 133 4.49 -4.05 1.16
CA PHE A 133 5.48 -3.65 2.17
C PHE A 133 6.38 -2.53 1.63
N LEU A 134 6.19 -1.32 2.15
CA LEU A 134 6.94 -0.12 1.79
C LEU A 134 8.07 0.09 2.78
N GLU A 135 9.23 -0.52 2.53
CA GLU A 135 10.36 -0.54 3.48
C GLU A 135 10.89 0.87 3.79
N LYS A 136 10.95 1.76 2.80
CA LYS A 136 11.44 3.14 2.97
C LYS A 136 10.52 4.01 3.81
N GLU A 137 9.24 3.79 3.69
CA GLU A 137 8.19 4.48 4.44
C GLU A 137 7.95 3.83 5.81
N ALA A 138 8.61 2.70 6.10
CA ALA A 138 8.39 1.87 7.29
C ALA A 138 6.89 1.53 7.48
N ALA A 139 6.20 1.25 6.38
CA ALA A 139 4.76 1.03 6.35
C ALA A 139 4.38 -0.21 5.55
N ALA A 140 3.19 -0.71 5.80
CA ALA A 140 2.58 -1.74 4.98
C ALA A 140 1.10 -1.43 4.76
N ILE A 141 0.61 -1.78 3.58
CA ILE A 141 -0.74 -1.53 3.13
C ILE A 141 -1.47 -2.85 2.94
N TYR A 142 -2.71 -2.88 3.36
CA TYR A 142 -3.63 -3.99 3.16
C TYR A 142 -4.77 -3.55 2.26
N CYS A 143 -5.01 -4.26 1.17
CA CYS A 143 -6.07 -3.94 0.23
C CYS A 143 -6.62 -5.20 -0.45
N LEU A 144 -7.80 -5.08 -1.08
CA LEU A 144 -8.27 -6.03 -2.08
C LEU A 144 -8.06 -5.46 -3.46
N ALA A 145 -7.66 -6.31 -4.37
CA ALA A 145 -7.40 -5.95 -5.75
C ALA A 145 -7.91 -7.01 -6.72
N GLU A 146 -8.29 -6.59 -7.91
CA GLU A 146 -8.82 -7.46 -8.95
C GLU A 146 -7.87 -7.50 -10.14
N VAL A 147 -7.69 -8.68 -10.69
CA VAL A 147 -6.90 -8.90 -11.91
C VAL A 147 -7.63 -8.29 -13.11
N ILE A 148 -6.98 -7.36 -13.79
CA ILE A 148 -7.54 -6.68 -14.98
C ILE A 148 -6.79 -7.01 -16.28
N GLU A 149 -5.54 -7.49 -16.17
CA GLU A 149 -4.70 -7.77 -17.32
C GLU A 149 -3.57 -8.74 -16.94
N VAL A 150 -3.16 -9.57 -17.88
CA VAL A 150 -2.05 -10.52 -17.71
C VAL A 150 -1.20 -10.49 -18.98
N ASP A 151 0.05 -10.08 -18.84
CA ASP A 151 1.05 -10.03 -19.90
C ASP A 151 2.17 -11.05 -19.63
N ILE A 152 2.89 -11.44 -20.67
CA ILE A 152 4.07 -12.30 -20.54
C ILE A 152 5.30 -11.45 -20.83
N ALA A 153 6.23 -11.42 -19.89
CA ALA A 153 7.52 -10.76 -20.02
C ALA A 153 8.60 -11.56 -19.29
N ASP A 154 9.73 -11.77 -19.96
CA ASP A 154 10.91 -12.48 -19.39
C ASP A 154 10.58 -13.86 -18.80
N ASP A 155 9.75 -14.66 -19.50
CA ASP A 155 9.26 -15.98 -19.06
C ASP A 155 8.40 -15.96 -17.76
N LEU A 156 7.96 -14.79 -17.33
CA LEU A 156 7.07 -14.60 -16.19
C LEU A 156 5.76 -13.94 -16.63
N TYR A 157 4.73 -14.09 -15.81
CA TYR A 157 3.45 -13.43 -15.98
C TYR A 157 3.44 -12.11 -15.20
N HIS A 158 3.25 -11.00 -15.90
CA HIS A 158 3.02 -9.70 -15.29
C HIS A 158 1.51 -9.50 -15.12
N VAL A 159 1.04 -9.67 -13.90
CA VAL A 159 -0.38 -9.58 -13.56
C VAL A 159 -0.68 -8.19 -13.03
N SER A 160 -1.57 -7.48 -13.72
CA SER A 160 -2.02 -6.14 -13.33
C SER A 160 -3.26 -6.23 -12.44
N TYR A 161 -3.15 -5.70 -11.23
CA TYR A 161 -4.20 -5.64 -10.22
C TYR A 161 -4.66 -4.19 -10.02
N VAL A 162 -5.98 -3.94 -10.11
CA VAL A 162 -6.59 -2.66 -9.72
C VAL A 162 -7.13 -2.79 -8.30
N TYR A 163 -6.88 -1.79 -7.46
CA TYR A 163 -7.43 -1.80 -6.10
C TYR A 163 -8.95 -1.62 -6.12
N THR A 164 -9.67 -2.56 -5.52
CA THR A 164 -11.13 -2.52 -5.35
C THR A 164 -11.53 -1.99 -3.99
N HIS A 165 -10.82 -2.42 -2.93
CA HIS A 165 -10.98 -1.94 -1.57
C HIS A 165 -9.62 -1.54 -1.02
N ILE A 166 -9.45 -0.25 -0.79
CA ILE A 166 -8.27 0.36 -0.20
C ILE A 166 -8.73 1.60 0.56
N ARG A 167 -8.19 1.84 1.75
CA ARG A 167 -8.49 3.06 2.52
C ARG A 167 -7.88 4.28 1.83
N ASP A 168 -8.55 5.42 1.90
CA ASP A 168 -8.08 6.66 1.27
C ASP A 168 -6.66 7.03 1.73
N GLN A 169 -6.37 6.91 3.02
CA GLN A 169 -5.04 7.16 3.59
C GLN A 169 -3.95 6.23 3.06
N ASP A 170 -4.27 4.96 2.80
CA ASP A 170 -3.34 3.98 2.23
C ASP A 170 -3.08 4.27 0.74
N GLN A 171 -4.12 4.69 0.02
CA GLN A 171 -3.98 5.13 -1.36
C GLN A 171 -3.12 6.39 -1.47
N GLU A 172 -3.32 7.38 -0.60
CA GLU A 172 -2.48 8.57 -0.52
C GLU A 172 -1.02 8.22 -0.20
N LEU A 173 -0.79 7.25 0.69
CA LEU A 173 0.55 6.79 1.03
C LEU A 173 1.24 6.17 -0.19
N LEU A 174 0.55 5.34 -0.98
CA LEU A 174 1.09 4.79 -2.24
C LEU A 174 1.43 5.88 -3.25
N VAL A 175 0.57 6.88 -3.41
CA VAL A 175 0.83 8.03 -4.29
C VAL A 175 2.08 8.78 -3.83
N ARG A 176 2.21 9.09 -2.54
CA ARG A 176 3.38 9.78 -1.99
C ARG A 176 4.66 8.96 -2.15
N ALA A 177 4.61 7.66 -1.85
CA ALA A 177 5.76 6.76 -1.99
C ALA A 177 6.22 6.68 -3.44
N SER A 178 5.29 6.56 -4.40
CA SER A 178 5.62 6.51 -5.83
C SER A 178 6.28 7.81 -6.32
N LEU A 179 5.79 8.97 -5.91
CA LEU A 179 6.37 10.28 -6.24
C LEU A 179 7.75 10.49 -5.60
N HIS A 180 7.93 10.05 -4.36
CA HIS A 180 9.21 10.13 -3.66
C HIS A 180 10.28 9.26 -4.35
N LEU A 181 9.92 8.04 -4.76
CA LEU A 181 10.79 7.16 -5.51
C LEU A 181 11.13 7.74 -6.89
N GLN A 182 10.16 8.32 -7.59
CA GLN A 182 10.40 8.99 -8.89
C GLN A 182 11.42 10.12 -8.74
N THR A 183 11.25 10.97 -7.73
CA THR A 183 12.18 12.06 -7.46
C THR A 183 13.60 11.55 -7.17
N SER A 184 13.70 10.46 -6.41
CA SER A 184 14.98 9.82 -6.09
C SER A 184 15.64 9.20 -7.34
N GLN A 185 14.87 8.58 -8.21
CA GLN A 185 15.37 8.00 -9.47
C GLN A 185 15.87 9.09 -10.44
N LEU A 186 15.21 10.26 -10.47
CA LEU A 186 15.63 11.38 -11.32
C LEU A 186 16.92 12.05 -10.82
N ARG A 187 17.18 12.06 -9.50
CA ARG A 187 18.42 12.60 -8.91
C ARG A 187 19.64 11.71 -9.14
N ASN A 188 19.42 10.42 -9.36
CA ASN A 188 20.49 9.43 -9.52
C ASN A 188 20.84 9.16 -10.99
N ARG A 189 20.22 9.89 -11.92
CA ARG A 189 20.56 9.93 -13.36
C ARG A 189 21.43 11.13 -13.68
#